data_85e586b2fd97b297af2888e871741d2b
#
_entry.id   85e586b2fd97b297af2888e871741d2b
#
_cell.length_a   1.000
_cell.length_b   1.000
_cell.length_c   1.000
_cell.angle_alpha   90.00
_cell.angle_beta   90.00
_cell.angle_gamma   90.00
#
_symmetry.space_group_name_H-M   'P 1'
#
loop_
_entity.id
_entity.type
_entity.pdbx_description
1 polymer ?
#
loop_
_entity_poly.entity_id
_entity_poly.type
_entity_poly.pdbx_seq_one_letter_code
_entity_poly.pdbx_strand_id
1 'polypeptide(L)'
;MVQVNYTLNMELISQIKKKGHRVTQSRELICKILEESGHAHFTVDEIYQKVIKKNSNIDLATVYRTLELLGEIGLIAHLHQAHGSGIYFLKNNENTMHIICINCNKILDVSSKTYNKINSLLIQETQFTKIHNNFIYSGACG
;
A
#
# COMPACT_ATOMS: atom_id res chain seq x y z
N MET A 1 -8.32 -19.96 -10.03
CA MET A 1 -8.59 -18.57 -9.57
C MET A 1 -8.92 -18.64 -8.09
N VAL A 2 -7.95 -18.39 -7.23
CA VAL A 2 -8.23 -18.34 -5.78
C VAL A 2 -8.72 -16.91 -5.53
N GLN A 3 -10.04 -16.73 -5.36
CA GLN A 3 -10.59 -15.53 -4.77
C GLN A 3 -10.16 -15.51 -3.31
N VAL A 4 -9.12 -14.74 -3.02
CA VAL A 4 -8.83 -14.36 -1.65
C VAL A 4 -9.92 -13.38 -1.26
N ASN A 5 -10.88 -13.81 -0.47
CA ASN A 5 -11.85 -12.94 0.16
C ASN A 5 -11.09 -12.02 1.12
N TYR A 6 -10.70 -10.85 0.62
CA TYR A 6 -10.23 -9.76 1.47
C TYR A 6 -11.44 -9.19 2.23
N THR A 7 -11.71 -9.74 3.38
CA THR A 7 -12.55 -9.07 4.37
C THR A 7 -11.73 -7.92 4.95
N LEU A 8 -11.50 -6.90 4.14
CA LEU A 8 -11.00 -5.61 4.57
C LEU A 8 -12.16 -4.83 5.19
N ASN A 9 -12.61 -5.25 6.37
CA ASN A 9 -13.38 -4.41 7.28
C ASN A 9 -12.44 -3.43 7.99
N MET A 10 -11.61 -2.72 7.21
CA MET A 10 -10.83 -1.62 7.73
C MET A 10 -11.54 -0.33 7.37
N GLU A 11 -12.40 0.12 8.26
CA GLU A 11 -12.83 1.50 8.25
C GLU A 11 -11.63 2.38 8.59
N LEU A 12 -10.89 2.81 7.57
CA LEU A 12 -9.72 3.68 7.72
C LEU A 12 -10.04 4.89 8.60
N ILE A 13 -11.22 5.45 8.44
CA ILE A 13 -11.71 6.57 9.23
C ILE A 13 -11.83 6.21 10.71
N SER A 14 -12.31 5.02 11.04
CA SER A 14 -12.37 4.55 12.42
C SER A 14 -10.96 4.47 13.05
N GLN A 15 -9.98 3.98 12.30
CA GLN A 15 -8.60 3.91 12.77
C GLN A 15 -7.97 5.30 12.94
N ILE A 16 -8.23 6.23 12.03
CA ILE A 16 -7.79 7.63 12.15
C ILE A 16 -8.34 8.24 13.45
N LYS A 17 -9.64 8.05 13.74
CA LYS A 17 -10.28 8.52 14.98
C LYS A 17 -9.66 7.89 16.22
N LYS A 18 -9.47 6.57 16.23
CA LYS A 18 -8.85 5.84 17.35
C LYS A 18 -7.45 6.34 17.68
N LYS A 19 -6.70 6.78 16.65
CA LYS A 19 -5.37 7.37 16.82
C LYS A 19 -5.38 8.85 17.20
N GLY A 20 -6.56 9.44 17.43
CA GLY A 20 -6.72 10.82 17.88
C GLY A 20 -6.58 11.88 16.78
N HIS A 21 -6.63 11.49 15.53
CA HIS A 21 -6.52 12.43 14.41
C HIS A 21 -7.89 12.94 13.96
N ARG A 22 -7.92 14.21 13.56
CA ARG A 22 -9.13 14.84 13.02
C ARG A 22 -9.52 14.21 11.69
N VAL A 23 -10.81 13.91 11.54
CA VAL A 23 -11.41 13.50 10.28
C VAL A 23 -12.01 14.73 9.58
N THR A 24 -11.67 14.88 8.31
CA THR A 24 -12.21 15.93 7.41
C THR A 24 -12.93 15.26 6.25
N GLN A 25 -13.81 15.99 5.58
CA GLN A 25 -14.51 15.47 4.38
C GLN A 25 -13.53 14.99 3.30
N SER A 26 -12.41 15.71 3.13
CA SER A 26 -11.37 15.30 2.18
C SER A 26 -10.73 13.96 2.56
N ARG A 27 -10.42 13.76 3.83
CA ARG A 27 -9.89 12.47 4.34
C ARG A 27 -10.89 11.34 4.19
N GLU A 28 -12.18 11.60 4.48
CA GLU A 28 -13.25 10.61 4.28
C GLU A 28 -13.33 10.16 2.83
N LEU A 29 -13.30 11.10 1.89
CA LEU A 29 -13.35 10.77 0.46
C LEU A 29 -12.12 9.97 0.01
N ILE A 30 -10.92 10.37 0.42
CA ILE A 30 -9.68 9.69 0.06
C ILE A 30 -9.65 8.27 0.64
N CYS A 31 -10.02 8.11 1.91
CA CYS A 31 -10.11 6.80 2.56
C CYS A 31 -11.13 5.89 1.86
N LYS A 32 -12.30 6.42 1.51
CA LYS A 32 -13.33 5.68 0.78
C LYS A 32 -12.81 5.18 -0.57
N ILE A 33 -12.10 6.02 -1.32
CA ILE A 33 -11.50 5.63 -2.61
C ILE A 33 -10.50 4.49 -2.43
N LEU A 34 -9.66 4.55 -1.40
CA LEU A 34 -8.69 3.51 -1.10
C LEU A 34 -9.37 2.19 -0.71
N GLU A 35 -10.39 2.25 0.14
CA GLU A 35 -11.15 1.07 0.59
C GLU A 35 -11.92 0.41 -0.56
N GLU A 36 -12.60 1.19 -1.40
CA GLU A 36 -13.30 0.71 -2.60
C GLU A 36 -12.35 0.04 -3.61
N SER A 37 -11.10 0.44 -3.61
CA SER A 37 -10.07 -0.09 -4.51
C SER A 37 -9.37 -1.35 -3.97
N GLY A 38 -9.60 -1.71 -2.71
CA GLY A 38 -9.02 -2.89 -2.07
C GLY A 38 -7.49 -2.88 -2.05
N HIS A 39 -6.87 -3.99 -2.41
CA HIS A 39 -5.40 -4.13 -2.43
C HIS A 39 -4.77 -3.63 -3.75
N ALA A 40 -5.33 -2.62 -4.36
CA ALA A 40 -4.73 -2.02 -5.55
C ALA A 40 -3.52 -1.15 -5.20
N HIS A 41 -2.58 -1.08 -6.13
CA HIS A 41 -1.36 -0.29 -6.02
C HIS A 41 -1.52 0.98 -6.84
N PHE A 42 -1.30 2.13 -6.23
CA PHE A 42 -1.50 3.43 -6.85
C PHE A 42 -0.28 4.34 -6.69
N THR A 43 -0.02 5.12 -7.72
CA THR A 43 0.74 6.36 -7.55
C THR A 43 -0.14 7.42 -6.90
N VAL A 44 0.46 8.45 -6.32
CA VAL A 44 -0.31 9.59 -5.77
C VAL A 44 -1.15 10.28 -6.85
N ASP A 45 -0.64 10.38 -8.07
CA ASP A 45 -1.36 10.99 -9.19
C ASP A 45 -2.61 10.18 -9.57
N GLU A 46 -2.53 8.86 -9.59
CA GLU A 46 -3.69 7.99 -9.83
C GLU A 46 -4.76 8.16 -8.74
N ILE A 47 -4.36 8.25 -7.48
CA ILE A 47 -5.28 8.53 -6.36
C ILE A 47 -5.90 9.92 -6.56
N TYR A 48 -5.08 10.93 -6.86
CA TYR A 48 -5.54 12.29 -7.08
C TYR A 48 -6.55 12.39 -8.23
N GLN A 49 -6.31 11.72 -9.36
CA GLN A 49 -7.25 11.67 -10.47
C GLN A 49 -8.61 11.06 -10.09
N LYS A 50 -8.62 10.07 -9.21
CA LYS A 50 -9.86 9.50 -8.67
C LYS A 50 -10.57 10.48 -7.73
N VAL A 51 -9.82 11.22 -6.93
CA VAL A 51 -10.34 12.21 -5.97
C VAL A 51 -11.02 13.37 -6.70
N ILE A 52 -10.33 14.00 -7.65
CA ILE A 52 -10.86 15.18 -8.36
C ILE A 52 -12.09 14.88 -9.22
N LYS A 53 -12.25 13.64 -9.68
CA LYS A 53 -13.49 13.21 -10.36
C LYS A 53 -14.71 13.24 -9.43
N LYS A 54 -14.52 13.08 -8.13
CA LYS A 54 -15.60 13.11 -7.12
C LYS A 54 -15.71 14.48 -6.44
N ASN A 55 -14.60 15.17 -6.23
CA ASN A 55 -14.55 16.53 -5.65
C ASN A 55 -13.31 17.29 -6.17
N SER A 56 -13.55 18.20 -7.11
CA SER A 56 -12.50 18.99 -7.76
C SER A 56 -11.85 20.05 -6.84
N ASN A 57 -12.41 20.31 -5.66
CA ASN A 57 -11.89 21.29 -4.73
C ASN A 57 -10.75 20.73 -3.82
N ILE A 58 -10.50 19.42 -3.89
CA ILE A 58 -9.42 18.81 -3.13
C ILE A 58 -8.13 18.92 -3.94
N ASP A 59 -7.13 19.56 -3.35
CA ASP A 59 -5.83 19.71 -3.97
C ASP A 59 -4.90 18.50 -3.75
N LEU A 60 -3.85 18.42 -4.54
CA LEU A 60 -2.86 17.34 -4.48
C LEU A 60 -2.15 17.30 -3.12
N ALA A 61 -1.89 18.47 -2.50
CA ALA A 61 -1.25 18.54 -1.19
C ALA A 61 -2.10 17.87 -0.10
N THR A 62 -3.42 18.01 -0.18
CA THR A 62 -4.35 17.34 0.74
C THR A 62 -4.31 15.82 0.58
N VAL A 63 -4.17 15.32 -0.65
CA VAL A 63 -3.99 13.89 -0.91
C VAL A 63 -2.68 13.39 -0.28
N TYR A 64 -1.56 14.08 -0.51
CA TYR A 64 -0.27 13.75 0.10
C TYR A 64 -0.34 13.70 1.63
N ARG A 65 -0.86 14.74 2.27
CA ARG A 65 -0.98 14.80 3.73
C ARG A 65 -1.84 13.66 4.31
N THR A 66 -2.87 13.25 3.57
CA THR A 66 -3.71 12.13 4.00
C THR A 66 -2.97 10.81 3.87
N LEU A 67 -2.25 10.59 2.77
CA LEU A 67 -1.43 9.40 2.58
C LEU A 67 -0.28 9.32 3.60
N GLU A 68 0.40 10.44 3.88
CA GLU A 68 1.42 10.52 4.94
C GLU A 68 0.84 10.10 6.29
N LEU A 69 -0.30 10.68 6.69
CA LEU A 69 -0.98 10.30 7.93
C LEU A 69 -1.31 8.82 7.98
N LEU A 70 -1.89 8.26 6.92
CA LEU A 70 -2.22 6.85 6.86
C LEU A 70 -0.96 5.96 6.92
N GLY A 71 0.15 6.41 6.36
CA GLY A 71 1.46 5.75 6.47
C GLY A 71 2.02 5.79 7.89
N GLU A 72 1.98 6.95 8.55
CA GLU A 72 2.45 7.13 9.93
C GLU A 72 1.70 6.26 10.93
N ILE A 73 0.39 6.13 10.76
CA ILE A 73 -0.44 5.26 11.62
C ILE A 73 -0.45 3.79 11.17
N GLY A 74 0.30 3.45 10.12
CA GLY A 74 0.57 2.08 9.69
C GLY A 74 -0.55 1.41 8.88
N LEU A 75 -1.47 2.18 8.27
CA LEU A 75 -2.60 1.65 7.52
C LEU A 75 -2.32 1.46 6.03
N ILE A 76 -1.39 2.23 5.48
CA ILE A 76 -0.90 2.06 4.12
C ILE A 76 0.61 1.85 4.11
N ALA A 77 1.09 1.22 3.05
CA ALA A 77 2.51 1.15 2.73
C ALA A 77 2.83 2.10 1.57
N HIS A 78 4.04 2.64 1.61
CA HIS A 78 4.62 3.44 0.55
C HIS A 78 5.93 2.79 0.12
N LEU A 79 5.99 2.38 -1.13
CA LEU A 79 7.17 1.77 -1.73
C LEU A 79 7.83 2.73 -2.69
N HIS A 80 9.12 2.96 -2.50
CA HIS A 80 9.91 3.78 -3.40
C HIS A 80 10.41 2.94 -4.58
N GLN A 81 10.27 3.48 -5.78
CA GLN A 81 10.89 2.93 -6.98
C GLN A 81 12.21 3.68 -7.25
N ALA A 82 13.20 2.97 -7.76
CA ALA A 82 14.48 3.58 -8.14
C ALA A 82 14.31 4.64 -9.24
N HIS A 83 13.36 4.42 -10.16
CA HIS A 83 13.04 5.32 -11.27
C HIS A 83 11.52 5.38 -11.44
N GLY A 84 10.87 6.33 -10.80
CA GLY A 84 9.43 6.52 -10.92
C GLY A 84 8.76 7.05 -9.67
N SER A 85 7.45 7.24 -9.76
CA SER A 85 6.63 7.67 -8.62
C SER A 85 6.51 6.57 -7.58
N GLY A 86 6.48 6.94 -6.31
CA GLY A 86 6.19 6.00 -5.22
C GLY A 86 4.83 5.33 -5.38
N ILE A 87 4.71 4.12 -4.88
CA ILE A 87 3.49 3.31 -4.94
C ILE A 87 2.89 3.21 -3.55
N TYR A 88 1.60 3.45 -3.45
CA TYR A 88 0.80 3.35 -2.23
C TYR A 88 -0.21 2.21 -2.33
N PHE A 89 -0.38 1.46 -1.24
CA PHE A 89 -1.40 0.42 -1.13
C PHE A 89 -1.81 0.20 0.32
N LEU A 90 -3.02 -0.31 0.53
CA LEU A 90 -3.50 -0.69 1.86
C LEU A 90 -2.66 -1.85 2.41
N LYS A 91 -2.20 -1.71 3.64
CA LYS A 91 -1.58 -2.83 4.35
C LYS A 91 -2.65 -3.87 4.68
N ASN A 92 -2.37 -5.10 4.32
CA ASN A 92 -3.08 -6.25 4.86
C ASN A 92 -2.26 -6.84 6.03
N ASN A 93 -2.89 -7.71 6.82
CA ASN A 93 -2.22 -8.38 7.94
C ASN A 93 -1.25 -9.49 7.47
N GLU A 94 -1.10 -9.69 6.17
CA GLU A 94 -0.22 -10.67 5.60
C GLU A 94 1.12 -10.04 5.25
N ASN A 95 2.19 -10.75 5.58
CA ASN A 95 3.53 -10.41 5.12
C ASN A 95 3.60 -10.71 3.61
N THR A 96 3.46 -9.69 2.80
CA THR A 96 3.54 -9.79 1.35
C THR A 96 4.82 -9.14 0.84
N MET A 97 5.33 -9.71 -0.23
CA MET A 97 6.44 -9.19 -0.99
C MET A 97 5.92 -8.80 -2.37
N HIS A 98 6.46 -7.74 -2.94
CA HIS A 98 6.04 -7.26 -4.25
C HIS A 98 7.19 -7.38 -5.26
N ILE A 99 6.83 -7.68 -6.50
CA ILE A 99 7.74 -7.62 -7.65
C ILE A 99 7.15 -6.65 -8.67
N ILE A 100 7.96 -5.71 -9.14
CA ILE A 100 7.59 -4.77 -10.20
C ILE A 100 8.30 -5.11 -11.50
N CYS A 101 7.57 -5.09 -12.59
CA CYS A 101 8.16 -5.22 -13.92
C CYS A 101 8.82 -3.92 -14.37
N ILE A 102 10.10 -3.96 -14.73
CA ILE A 102 10.85 -2.78 -15.23
C ILE A 102 10.37 -2.29 -16.60
N ASN A 103 9.68 -3.14 -17.37
CA ASN A 103 9.22 -2.81 -18.70
C ASN A 103 7.81 -2.21 -18.74
N CYS A 104 6.88 -2.75 -17.95
CA CYS A 104 5.46 -2.34 -17.99
C CYS A 104 4.91 -1.84 -16.64
N ASN A 105 5.75 -1.76 -15.61
CA ASN A 105 5.39 -1.34 -14.26
C ASN A 105 4.30 -2.19 -13.58
N LYS A 106 3.97 -3.36 -14.13
CA LYS A 106 3.04 -4.29 -13.49
C LYS A 106 3.61 -4.75 -12.14
N ILE A 107 2.79 -4.66 -11.11
CA ILE A 107 3.14 -5.11 -9.76
C ILE A 107 2.43 -6.44 -9.49
N LEU A 108 3.18 -7.41 -8.99
CA LEU A 108 2.66 -8.70 -8.55
C LEU A 108 2.97 -8.91 -7.08
N ASP A 109 1.99 -9.45 -6.37
CA ASP A 109 2.16 -9.88 -5.00
C ASP A 109 2.71 -11.31 -4.96
N VAL A 110 3.74 -11.50 -4.16
CA VAL A 110 4.30 -12.82 -3.89
C VAL A 110 3.55 -13.42 -2.70
N SER A 111 3.21 -14.71 -2.78
CA SER A 111 2.46 -15.38 -1.73
C SER A 111 3.19 -15.36 -0.38
N SER A 112 2.42 -15.32 0.72
CA SER A 112 2.95 -15.41 2.09
C SER A 112 3.80 -16.66 2.29
N LYS A 113 3.46 -17.77 1.64
CA LYS A 113 4.24 -19.01 1.68
C LYS A 113 5.66 -18.82 1.12
N THR A 114 5.78 -18.13 -0.02
CA THR A 114 7.08 -17.84 -0.64
C THR A 114 7.86 -16.84 0.20
N TYR A 115 7.21 -15.78 0.67
CA TYR A 115 7.81 -14.82 1.60
C TYR A 115 8.41 -15.51 2.84
N ASN A 116 7.66 -16.40 3.49
CA ASN A 116 8.11 -17.12 4.68
C ASN A 116 9.30 -18.03 4.39
N LYS A 117 9.35 -18.68 3.21
CA LYS A 117 10.52 -19.49 2.81
C LYS A 117 11.78 -18.64 2.66
N ILE A 118 11.68 -17.50 1.99
CA ILE A 118 12.82 -16.58 1.82
C ILE A 118 13.29 -16.06 3.18
N ASN A 119 12.37 -15.67 4.05
CA ASN A 119 12.66 -15.20 5.40
C ASN A 119 13.39 -16.27 6.23
N SER A 120 12.91 -17.52 6.15
CA SER A 120 13.55 -18.65 6.85
C SER A 120 14.98 -18.89 6.38
N LEU A 121 15.25 -18.82 5.08
CA LEU A 121 16.60 -18.94 4.52
C LEU A 121 17.51 -17.82 5.01
N LEU A 122 17.03 -16.58 5.01
CA LEU A 122 17.81 -15.44 5.50
C LEU A 122 18.13 -15.56 7.01
N ILE A 123 17.17 -16.02 7.82
CA ILE A 123 17.38 -16.26 9.25
C ILE A 123 18.43 -17.35 9.47
N GLN A 124 18.35 -18.45 8.72
CA GLN A 124 19.33 -19.54 8.83
C GLN A 124 20.75 -19.08 8.48
N GLU A 125 20.89 -18.29 7.43
CA GLU A 125 22.20 -17.84 6.94
C GLU A 125 22.80 -16.74 7.83
N THR A 126 21.95 -15.79 8.27
CA THR A 126 22.42 -14.57 8.95
C THR A 126 22.34 -14.63 10.47
N GLN A 127 21.61 -15.56 11.04
CA GLN A 127 21.31 -15.66 12.49
C GLN A 127 20.52 -14.47 13.06
N PHE A 128 19.90 -13.64 12.20
CA PHE A 128 19.00 -12.58 12.65
C PHE A 128 17.69 -13.18 13.15
N THR A 129 17.14 -12.64 14.25
CA THR A 129 15.87 -13.12 14.83
C THR A 129 14.63 -12.45 14.24
N LYS A 130 14.79 -11.26 13.67
CA LYS A 130 13.73 -10.51 13.00
C LYS A 130 14.25 -9.91 11.71
N ILE A 131 13.55 -10.20 10.62
CA ILE A 131 13.84 -9.65 9.30
C ILE A 131 12.59 -8.95 8.80
N HIS A 132 12.72 -7.67 8.47
CA HIS A 132 11.68 -6.88 7.85
C HIS A 132 12.05 -6.61 6.39
N ASN A 133 11.12 -6.88 5.49
CA ASN A 133 11.31 -6.57 4.08
C ASN A 133 10.71 -5.20 3.76
N ASN A 134 11.57 -4.26 3.39
CA ASN A 134 11.21 -2.95 2.88
C ASN A 134 11.55 -2.79 1.39
N PHE A 135 11.89 -3.88 0.72
CA PHE A 135 12.32 -3.86 -0.67
C PHE A 135 11.19 -4.28 -1.62
N ILE A 136 11.20 -3.67 -2.79
CA ILE A 136 10.50 -4.20 -3.97
C ILE A 136 11.53 -4.91 -4.82
N TYR A 137 11.24 -6.16 -5.18
CA TYR A 137 12.00 -6.83 -6.22
C TYR A 137 11.59 -6.29 -7.58
N SER A 138 12.54 -6.12 -8.47
CA SER A 138 12.29 -5.73 -9.85
C SER A 138 12.77 -6.82 -10.80
N GLY A 139 12.06 -6.99 -11.90
CA GLY A 139 12.40 -7.95 -12.93
C GLY A 139 11.68 -7.62 -14.24
N ALA A 140 11.93 -8.37 -15.29
CA ALA A 140 11.22 -8.26 -16.56
C ALA A 140 10.16 -9.36 -16.62
N CYS A 141 8.91 -9.00 -16.92
CA CYS A 141 7.91 -10.02 -17.26
C CYS A 141 8.16 -10.58 -18.65
N GLY A 142 7.87 -11.86 -18.84
CA GLY A 142 7.95 -12.54 -20.13
C GLY A 142 6.85 -12.13 -21.08
#